data_fd80605a32f109ace1adfd94e4ab299a
#
_entry.id   fd80605a32f109ace1adfd94e4ab299a
#
_cell.length_a   1.000
_cell.length_b   1.000
_cell.length_c   1.000
_cell.angle_alpha   90.00
_cell.angle_beta   90.00
_cell.angle_gamma   90.00
#
_symmetry.space_group_name_H-M   'P 1'
#
loop_
_entity.id
_entity.type
_entity.pdbx_description
1 polymer ?
#
loop_
_entity_poly.entity_id
_entity_poly.type
_entity_poly.pdbx_seq_one_letter_code
_entity_poly.pdbx_strand_id
1 'polypeptide(L)' 'MTHYVVGYFDAQHNHFDVEVNAKDVWDAQHVAAETNAYLNEHPHSIDSIVKD' A
#
# COMPACT_ATOMS: atom_id res chain seq x y z
N MET A 1 -10.88 -1.31 -13.10
CA MET A 1 -9.98 -0.78 -12.08
C MET A 1 -8.53 -1.04 -12.47
N THR A 2 -7.64 -0.22 -11.98
CA THR A 2 -6.21 -0.34 -12.27
C THR A 2 -5.52 -1.13 -11.16
N HIS A 3 -4.58 -1.96 -11.55
CA HIS A 3 -3.77 -2.73 -10.60
C HIS A 3 -2.57 -1.91 -10.13
N TYR A 4 -2.38 -1.84 -8.82
CA TYR A 4 -1.25 -1.13 -8.21
C TYR A 4 -0.49 -2.04 -7.27
N VAL A 5 0.80 -1.76 -7.12
CA VAL A 5 1.64 -2.41 -6.12
C VAL A 5 2.05 -1.34 -5.11
N VAL A 6 1.68 -1.56 -3.86
CA VAL A 6 1.99 -0.64 -2.76
C VAL A 6 3.14 -1.21 -1.96
N GLY A 7 4.28 -0.53 -1.99
CA GLY A 7 5.46 -0.94 -1.23
C GLY A 7 5.52 -0.20 0.11
N TYR A 8 5.88 -0.91 1.16
CA TYR A 8 6.01 -0.29 2.48
C TYR A 8 7.10 -0.98 3.31
N PHE A 9 7.56 -0.27 4.35
CA PHE A 9 8.51 -0.82 5.33
C PHE A 9 7.80 -1.04 6.66
N ASP A 10 8.16 -2.14 7.33
CA ASP A 10 7.64 -2.40 8.68
C ASP A 10 8.55 -1.74 9.74
N ALA A 11 8.25 -1.98 11.02
CA ALA A 11 9.00 -1.41 12.13
C ALA A 11 10.46 -1.87 12.17
N GLN A 12 10.77 -2.99 11.52
CA GLN A 12 12.10 -3.56 11.46
C GLN A 12 12.82 -3.24 10.16
N HIS A 13 12.24 -2.33 9.35
CA HIS A 13 12.77 -1.91 8.05
C HIS A 13 12.75 -2.99 6.98
N ASN A 14 11.91 -4.00 7.14
CA ASN A 14 11.69 -5.00 6.11
C ASN A 14 10.72 -4.44 5.08
N HIS A 15 11.04 -4.59 3.80
CA HIS A 15 10.21 -4.09 2.70
C HIS A 15 9.21 -5.15 2.26
N PHE A 16 7.95 -4.74 2.13
CA PHE A 16 6.87 -5.61 1.67
C PHE A 16 6.10 -4.94 0.55
N ASP A 17 5.49 -5.74 -0.31
CA ASP A 17 4.63 -5.27 -1.39
C ASP A 17 3.24 -5.84 -1.22
N VAL A 18 2.23 -5.00 -1.43
CA VAL A 18 0.82 -5.38 -1.40
C VAL A 18 0.20 -5.04 -2.76
N GLU A 19 -0.46 -6.00 -3.38
CA GLU A 19 -1.13 -5.78 -4.66
C GLU A 19 -2.59 -5.41 -4.41
N VAL A 20 -3.03 -4.32 -5.01
CA VAL A 20 -4.40 -3.84 -4.86
C VAL A 20 -4.98 -3.41 -6.21
N ASN A 21 -6.31 -3.47 -6.33
CA ASN A 21 -7.01 -2.91 -7.46
C ASN A 21 -7.72 -1.66 -7.00
N ALA A 22 -7.53 -0.57 -7.71
CA ALA A 22 -8.08 0.72 -7.32
C ALA A 22 -8.30 1.60 -8.55
N LYS A 23 -9.07 2.66 -8.40
CA LYS A 23 -9.35 3.57 -9.51
C LYS A 23 -8.24 4.59 -9.72
N ASP A 24 -7.47 4.91 -8.69
CA ASP A 24 -6.34 5.84 -8.78
C ASP A 24 -5.38 5.59 -7.61
N VAL A 25 -4.30 6.39 -7.56
CA VAL A 25 -3.26 6.24 -6.54
C VAL A 25 -3.81 6.48 -5.13
N TRP A 26 -4.67 7.46 -4.97
CA TRP A 26 -5.26 7.76 -3.66
C TRP A 26 -6.14 6.61 -3.16
N ASP A 27 -6.93 6.06 -4.07
CA ASP A 27 -7.76 4.92 -3.75
C ASP A 27 -6.91 3.69 -3.43
N ALA A 28 -5.80 3.50 -4.17
CA ALA A 28 -4.87 2.40 -3.93
C ALA A 28 -4.31 2.45 -2.51
N GLN A 29 -3.91 3.62 -2.05
CA GLN A 29 -3.42 3.82 -0.70
C GLN A 29 -4.49 3.45 0.33
N HIS A 30 -5.71 3.86 0.09
CA HIS A 30 -6.83 3.61 0.98
C HIS A 30 -7.17 2.12 1.04
N VAL A 31 -7.22 1.47 -0.12
CA VAL A 31 -7.50 0.03 -0.20
C VAL A 31 -6.41 -0.78 0.49
N ALA A 32 -5.15 -0.40 0.29
CA ALA A 32 -4.04 -1.08 0.95
C ALA A 32 -4.16 -0.97 2.47
N ALA A 33 -4.52 0.20 2.99
CA ALA A 33 -4.70 0.42 4.42
C ALA A 33 -5.87 -0.39 4.97
N GLU A 34 -6.94 -0.56 4.18
CA GLU A 34 -8.10 -1.34 4.61
C GLU A 34 -7.80 -2.84 4.68
N THR A 35 -6.94 -3.33 3.78
CA THR A 35 -6.65 -4.75 3.67
C THR A 35 -5.44 -5.19 4.47
N ASN A 36 -4.65 -4.25 4.98
CA ASN A 36 -3.43 -4.53 5.73
C ASN A 36 -3.47 -3.78 7.06
N ALA A 37 -3.55 -4.54 8.16
CA ALA A 37 -3.67 -3.95 9.50
C ALA A 37 -2.49 -3.04 9.85
N TYR A 38 -1.28 -3.42 9.43
CA TYR A 38 -0.11 -2.60 9.70
C TYR A 38 -0.22 -1.23 9.02
N LEU A 39 -0.61 -1.20 7.75
CA LEU A 39 -0.77 0.04 7.00
C LEU A 39 -1.94 0.87 7.52
N ASN A 40 -2.97 0.23 8.05
CA ASN A 40 -4.10 0.95 8.65
C ASN A 40 -3.63 1.76 9.87
N GLU A 41 -2.74 1.18 10.66
CA GLU A 41 -2.21 1.85 11.85
C GLU A 41 -1.03 2.76 11.54
N HIS A 42 -0.28 2.47 10.47
CA HIS A 42 0.94 3.18 10.11
C HIS A 42 0.94 3.60 8.64
N PRO A 43 0.03 4.48 8.22
CA PRO A 43 -0.08 4.85 6.81
C PRO A 43 1.17 5.56 6.26
N HIS A 44 1.99 6.12 7.13
CA HIS A 44 3.23 6.78 6.72
C HIS A 44 4.34 5.79 6.33
N SER A 45 4.12 4.50 6.54
CA SER A 45 5.11 3.47 6.19
C SER A 45 5.16 3.19 4.69
N ILE A 46 4.19 3.66 3.93
CA ILE A 46 4.16 3.46 2.48
C ILE A 46 5.34 4.18 1.84
N ASP A 47 6.14 3.43 1.10
CA ASP A 47 7.31 3.93 0.40
C ASP A 47 6.98 4.33 -1.04
N SER A 48 6.20 3.50 -1.71
CA SER A 48 5.87 3.75 -3.11
C SER A 48 4.55 3.09 -3.48
N ILE A 49 3.90 3.67 -4.50
CA ILE A 49 2.72 3.09 -5.11
C ILE A 49 2.97 3.12 -6.60
N VAL A 50 3.08 1.94 -7.21
CA VAL A 50 3.42 1.79 -8.62
C VAL A 50 2.25 1.19 -9.36
N LYS A 51 1.90 1.80 -10.48
CA LYS A 51 0.89 1.26 -11.38
C LYS A 51 1.50 0.09 -12.15
N ASP A 52 0.82 -1.02 -12.08
CA ASP A 52 1.29 -2.25 -12.73
C ASP A 52 0.69 -2.41 -14.13
#